data_2b1cf49492d7466f3b3d9ddfa22fdc3d
#
_entry.id   2b1cf49492d7466f3b3d9ddfa22fdc3d
#
_cell.length_a   1.000
_cell.length_b   1.000
_cell.length_c   1.000
_cell.angle_alpha   90.00
_cell.angle_beta   90.00
_cell.angle_gamma   90.00
#
_symmetry.space_group_name_H-M   'P 1'
#
loop_
_entity.id
_entity.type
_entity.pdbx_description
1 polymer ?
#
loop_
_entity_poly.entity_id
_entity_poly.type
_entity_poly.pdbx_seq_one_letter_code
_entity_poly.pdbx_strand_id
1 'polypeptide(L)'
;MVGNVCVHYAAFCATRTAIVVIPQDCGSAEPRNLILDSQDTTSKKYRVKLSAVTALLPVSCDSQDVIPAGEGGDAYVQGVTRFLSLQSVEKQGWADERLSRKMAYAAGHTDVTVDPPQPRNDEKNGYFQDNEDVHVTVRHTFYLSVPSAARIFGLFPGGVELGFGRNEYGTEIVASYALPNEGVQDYVDIEVFPQDAK
;
A
#
# COMPACT_ATOMS: atom_id res chain seq x y z
N MET A 1 17.50 4.68 -11.19
CA MET A 1 17.42 3.20 -11.19
C MET A 1 16.86 2.63 -9.88
N VAL A 2 17.42 2.94 -8.71
CA VAL A 2 16.97 2.36 -7.42
C VAL A 2 15.49 2.63 -7.13
N GLY A 3 15.01 3.87 -7.31
CA GLY A 3 13.62 4.21 -7.08
C GLY A 3 12.63 3.36 -7.89
N ASN A 4 12.94 3.12 -9.16
CA ASN A 4 12.09 2.27 -10.01
C ASN A 4 11.98 0.84 -9.47
N VAL A 5 13.12 0.24 -9.09
CA VAL A 5 13.12 -1.11 -8.48
C VAL A 5 12.30 -1.14 -7.19
N CYS A 6 12.39 -0.09 -6.36
CA CYS A 6 11.63 -0.02 -5.11
C CYS A 6 10.11 0.10 -5.35
N VAL A 7 9.68 0.85 -6.39
CA VAL A 7 8.24 0.93 -6.71
C VAL A 7 7.72 -0.39 -7.26
N HIS A 8 8.48 -1.09 -8.11
CA HIS A 8 8.11 -2.43 -8.56
C HIS A 8 8.02 -3.43 -7.40
N TYR A 9 8.97 -3.36 -6.46
CA TYR A 9 8.91 -4.19 -5.25
C TYR A 9 7.72 -3.82 -4.36
N ALA A 10 7.39 -2.54 -4.24
CA ALA A 10 6.22 -2.08 -3.50
C ALA A 10 4.92 -2.58 -4.16
N ALA A 11 4.81 -2.54 -5.48
CA ALA A 11 3.67 -3.08 -6.21
C ALA A 11 3.53 -4.60 -5.98
N PHE A 12 4.62 -5.35 -6.00
CA PHE A 12 4.63 -6.78 -5.66
C PHE A 12 4.16 -7.03 -4.23
N CYS A 13 4.68 -6.29 -3.24
CA CYS A 13 4.27 -6.42 -1.83
C CYS A 13 2.79 -6.08 -1.64
N ALA A 14 2.31 -5.01 -2.30
CA ALA A 14 0.92 -4.60 -2.28
C ALA A 14 0.00 -5.69 -2.85
N THR A 15 0.36 -6.27 -4.01
CA THR A 15 -0.41 -7.33 -4.64
C THR A 15 -0.45 -8.59 -3.76
N ARG A 16 0.69 -8.99 -3.17
CA ARG A 16 0.72 -10.10 -2.21
C ARG A 16 -0.18 -9.84 -1.00
N THR A 17 -0.19 -8.62 -0.49
CA THR A 17 -1.08 -8.25 0.61
C THR A 17 -2.53 -8.28 0.17
N ALA A 18 -2.85 -7.81 -1.04
CA ALA A 18 -4.20 -7.83 -1.57
C ALA A 18 -4.77 -9.25 -1.62
N ILE A 19 -4.04 -10.22 -2.20
CA ILE A 19 -4.52 -11.63 -2.26
C ILE A 19 -4.69 -12.28 -0.88
N VAL A 20 -3.94 -11.83 0.13
CA VAL A 20 -4.08 -12.34 1.51
C VAL A 20 -5.29 -11.72 2.23
N VAL A 21 -5.58 -10.44 1.98
CA VAL A 21 -6.68 -9.75 2.69
C VAL A 21 -8.03 -9.90 1.98
N ILE A 22 -8.07 -10.16 0.67
CA ILE A 22 -9.30 -10.38 -0.10
C ILE A 22 -10.21 -11.42 0.57
N PRO A 23 -9.75 -12.64 0.90
CA PRO A 23 -10.60 -13.67 1.50
C PRO A 23 -10.95 -13.41 2.96
N GLN A 24 -10.32 -12.44 3.62
CA GLN A 24 -10.60 -12.14 5.03
C GLN A 24 -11.98 -11.49 5.18
N ASP A 25 -12.64 -11.83 6.26
CA ASP A 25 -13.87 -11.15 6.70
C ASP A 25 -13.48 -10.04 7.68
N CYS A 26 -13.65 -8.80 7.27
CA CYS A 26 -13.42 -7.62 8.10
C CYS A 26 -14.72 -7.05 8.67
N GLY A 27 -15.77 -7.86 8.72
CA GLY A 27 -17.09 -7.50 9.24
C GLY A 27 -18.08 -7.05 8.16
N SER A 28 -19.25 -6.58 8.60
CA SER A 28 -20.35 -6.22 7.69
C SER A 28 -20.01 -5.10 6.69
N ALA A 29 -19.01 -4.28 7.01
CA ALA A 29 -18.59 -3.18 6.14
C ALA A 29 -17.70 -3.66 4.98
N GLU A 30 -16.96 -4.74 5.16
CA GLU A 30 -16.04 -5.25 4.15
C GLU A 30 -16.06 -6.79 4.14
N PRO A 31 -17.04 -7.38 3.44
CA PRO A 31 -17.22 -8.83 3.39
C PRO A 31 -16.05 -9.54 2.68
N ARG A 32 -16.06 -10.86 2.72
CA ARG A 32 -15.09 -11.69 2.00
C ARG A 32 -15.11 -11.39 0.50
N ASN A 33 -13.96 -11.54 -0.12
CA ASN A 33 -13.75 -11.41 -1.57
C ASN A 33 -14.11 -10.04 -2.15
N LEU A 34 -14.13 -9.01 -1.32
CA LEU A 34 -14.35 -7.63 -1.71
C LEU A 34 -13.29 -6.72 -1.11
N ILE A 35 -12.81 -5.75 -1.88
CA ILE A 35 -12.04 -4.61 -1.41
C ILE A 35 -12.80 -3.36 -1.76
N LEU A 36 -13.15 -2.56 -0.75
CA LEU A 36 -13.81 -1.28 -0.94
C LEU A 36 -12.78 -0.15 -0.99
N ASP A 37 -13.13 0.90 -1.74
CA ASP A 37 -12.34 2.12 -1.77
C ASP A 37 -12.61 2.97 -0.51
N SER A 38 -12.08 2.49 0.62
CA SER A 38 -12.21 3.15 1.92
C SER A 38 -10.86 3.64 2.41
N GLN A 39 -10.85 4.83 3.02
CA GLN A 39 -9.67 5.41 3.69
C GLN A 39 -9.59 5.00 5.17
N ASP A 40 -10.49 4.16 5.63
CA ASP A 40 -10.47 3.68 7.01
C ASP A 40 -9.23 2.84 7.28
N THR A 41 -8.56 3.07 8.41
CA THR A 41 -7.37 2.36 8.86
C THR A 41 -7.59 0.87 9.09
N THR A 42 -8.83 0.43 9.22
CA THR A 42 -9.24 -0.97 9.36
C THR A 42 -9.52 -1.65 8.03
N SER A 43 -9.66 -0.88 6.94
CA SER A 43 -10.03 -1.39 5.62
C SER A 43 -8.94 -2.27 5.00
N LYS A 44 -9.35 -3.17 4.10
CA LYS A 44 -8.42 -4.00 3.33
C LYS A 44 -7.51 -3.14 2.46
N LYS A 45 -8.07 -2.11 1.81
CA LYS A 45 -7.31 -1.18 0.97
C LYS A 45 -6.20 -0.48 1.76
N TYR A 46 -6.48 -0.07 3.01
CA TYR A 46 -5.47 0.52 3.88
C TYR A 46 -4.30 -0.43 4.16
N ARG A 47 -4.58 -1.71 4.42
CA ARG A 47 -3.54 -2.74 4.63
C ARG A 47 -2.68 -2.95 3.39
N VAL A 48 -3.29 -2.93 2.21
CA VAL A 48 -2.58 -3.00 0.92
C VAL A 48 -1.68 -1.77 0.75
N LYS A 49 -2.22 -0.56 1.00
CA LYS A 49 -1.43 0.69 0.97
C LYS A 49 -0.28 0.65 1.98
N LEU A 50 -0.52 0.17 3.20
CA LEU A 50 0.51 0.06 4.24
C LEU A 50 1.70 -0.79 3.80
N SER A 51 1.46 -1.90 3.11
CA SER A 51 2.53 -2.76 2.63
C SER A 51 3.39 -2.08 1.55
N ALA A 52 2.77 -1.34 0.63
CA ALA A 52 3.48 -0.53 -0.37
C ALA A 52 4.31 0.57 0.28
N VAL A 53 3.72 1.34 1.19
CA VAL A 53 4.38 2.42 1.95
C VAL A 53 5.59 1.90 2.70
N THR A 54 5.45 0.75 3.39
CA THR A 54 6.55 0.13 4.13
C THR A 54 7.71 -0.28 3.21
N ALA A 55 7.40 -0.82 2.03
CA ALA A 55 8.41 -1.20 1.04
C ALA A 55 9.15 0.02 0.45
N LEU A 56 8.52 1.20 0.44
CA LEU A 56 9.09 2.45 -0.08
C LEU A 56 9.89 3.26 0.95
N LEU A 57 9.82 2.91 2.24
CA LEU A 57 10.52 3.63 3.30
C LEU A 57 12.00 3.89 3.05
N PRO A 58 12.79 2.93 2.54
CA PRO A 58 14.23 3.15 2.33
C PRO A 58 14.53 4.32 1.40
N VAL A 59 13.64 4.56 0.42
CA VAL A 59 13.82 5.57 -0.65
C VAL A 59 12.98 6.81 -0.44
N SER A 60 12.13 6.84 0.59
CA SER A 60 11.28 8.00 0.91
C SER A 60 12.08 9.15 1.52
N CYS A 61 11.63 10.37 1.22
CA CYS A 61 12.22 11.59 1.78
C CYS A 61 11.91 11.73 3.26
N ASP A 62 12.79 12.38 4.01
CA ASP A 62 12.62 12.73 5.43
C ASP A 62 12.53 14.24 5.66
N SER A 63 12.43 15.05 4.59
CA SER A 63 12.28 16.50 4.69
C SER A 63 10.88 16.87 5.16
N GLN A 64 10.82 17.74 6.19
CA GLN A 64 9.53 18.24 6.70
C GLN A 64 8.82 19.17 5.71
N ASP A 65 9.56 19.80 4.82
CA ASP A 65 9.03 20.79 3.88
C ASP A 65 8.11 20.18 2.81
N VAL A 66 8.21 18.87 2.59
CA VAL A 66 7.45 18.13 1.56
C VAL A 66 6.46 17.11 2.12
N ILE A 67 6.26 17.10 3.44
CA ILE A 67 5.26 16.22 4.07
C ILE A 67 3.90 16.92 4.02
N PRO A 68 2.86 16.29 3.44
CA PRO A 68 1.52 16.86 3.40
C PRO A 68 0.97 17.11 4.81
N ALA A 69 0.36 18.26 5.02
CA ALA A 69 -0.27 18.59 6.29
C ALA A 69 -1.48 17.65 6.52
N GLY A 70 -1.49 16.98 7.68
CA GLY A 70 -2.60 16.09 8.07
C GLY A 70 -2.42 14.61 7.73
N GLU A 71 -1.38 14.24 7.02
CA GLU A 71 -1.01 12.84 6.85
C GLU A 71 -0.32 12.35 8.12
N GLY A 72 -1.12 11.71 8.98
CA GLY A 72 -0.64 11.11 10.23
C GLY A 72 0.23 9.89 9.95
N GLY A 73 1.54 10.07 9.91
CA GLY A 73 2.48 8.95 9.89
C GLY A 73 2.41 8.08 11.15
N ASP A 74 1.77 8.56 12.21
CA ASP A 74 1.79 7.96 13.53
C ASP A 74 1.20 6.55 13.59
N ALA A 75 0.12 6.28 12.88
CA ALA A 75 -0.48 4.93 12.84
C ALA A 75 0.46 3.92 12.15
N TYR A 76 1.12 4.36 11.09
CA TYR A 76 2.11 3.54 10.38
C TYR A 76 3.35 3.32 11.25
N VAL A 77 3.84 4.38 11.91
CA VAL A 77 5.00 4.32 12.81
C VAL A 77 4.75 3.37 13.97
N GLN A 78 3.54 3.39 14.56
CA GLN A 78 3.17 2.44 15.61
C GLN A 78 3.26 0.99 15.14
N GLY A 79 2.81 0.69 13.93
CA GLY A 79 2.91 -0.65 13.34
C GLY A 79 4.36 -1.12 13.18
N VAL A 80 5.20 -0.29 12.57
CA VAL A 80 6.63 -0.60 12.38
C VAL A 80 7.37 -0.66 13.71
N THR A 81 7.09 0.26 14.60
CA THR A 81 7.65 0.32 15.95
C THR A 81 7.33 -0.95 16.74
N ARG A 82 6.07 -1.42 16.68
CA ARG A 82 5.66 -2.68 17.30
C ARG A 82 6.41 -3.87 16.72
N PHE A 83 6.57 -3.91 15.41
CA PHE A 83 7.34 -4.96 14.74
C PHE A 83 8.82 -4.96 15.19
N LEU A 84 9.48 -3.79 15.22
CA LEU A 84 10.86 -3.67 15.68
C LEU A 84 11.02 -4.04 17.15
N SER A 85 10.05 -3.70 18.01
CA SER A 85 10.08 -4.08 19.42
C SER A 85 10.00 -5.61 19.63
N LEU A 86 9.27 -6.31 18.76
CA LEU A 86 9.23 -7.78 18.75
C LEU A 86 10.59 -8.40 18.35
N GLN A 87 11.41 -7.67 17.61
CA GLN A 87 12.76 -8.07 17.21
C GLN A 87 13.83 -7.72 18.25
N SER A 88 13.46 -7.19 19.41
CA SER A 88 14.39 -6.74 20.46
C SER A 88 15.41 -5.69 19.98
N VAL A 89 15.06 -4.91 18.97
CA VAL A 89 15.91 -3.81 18.48
C VAL A 89 15.73 -2.60 19.40
N GLU A 90 16.81 -2.19 20.07
CA GLU A 90 16.81 -0.96 20.87
C GLU A 90 16.54 0.24 19.97
N LYS A 91 15.53 1.03 20.35
CA LYS A 91 15.17 2.24 19.64
C LYS A 91 16.13 3.37 20.00
N GLN A 92 16.70 3.97 18.98
CA GLN A 92 17.38 5.26 19.12
C GLN A 92 16.38 6.36 18.77
N GLY A 93 16.18 7.34 19.66
CA GLY A 93 15.15 8.38 19.52
C GLY A 93 15.19 9.16 18.20
N TRP A 94 16.39 9.40 17.64
CA TRP A 94 16.54 10.01 16.31
C TRP A 94 15.99 9.14 15.17
N ALA A 95 16.02 7.81 15.33
CA ALA A 95 15.49 6.89 14.35
C ALA A 95 13.96 6.93 14.28
N ASP A 96 13.30 7.08 15.43
CA ASP A 96 11.83 7.18 15.50
C ASP A 96 11.33 8.43 14.76
N GLU A 97 11.96 9.60 14.99
CA GLU A 97 11.57 10.84 14.33
C GLU A 97 11.81 10.81 12.82
N ARG A 98 12.95 10.28 12.40
CA ARG A 98 13.29 10.14 10.99
C ARG A 98 12.38 9.13 10.30
N LEU A 99 12.08 8.01 10.96
CA LEU A 99 11.16 6.99 10.47
C LEU A 99 9.76 7.57 10.32
N SER A 100 9.27 8.32 11.32
CA SER A 100 7.98 8.99 11.28
C SER A 100 7.85 9.91 10.07
N ARG A 101 8.86 10.76 9.83
CA ARG A 101 8.86 11.65 8.66
C ARG A 101 8.85 10.89 7.34
N LYS A 102 9.69 9.86 7.21
CA LYS A 102 9.71 9.01 6.00
C LYS A 102 8.37 8.31 5.76
N MET A 103 7.75 7.81 6.82
CA MET A 103 6.42 7.18 6.75
C MET A 103 5.35 8.17 6.32
N ALA A 104 5.33 9.36 6.92
CA ALA A 104 4.38 10.41 6.56
C ALA A 104 4.55 10.83 5.09
N TYR A 105 5.79 11.02 4.63
CA TYR A 105 6.07 11.29 3.23
C TYR A 105 5.58 10.17 2.33
N ALA A 106 5.97 8.92 2.62
CA ALA A 106 5.57 7.77 1.81
C ALA A 106 4.05 7.61 1.77
N ALA A 107 3.36 7.77 2.90
CA ALA A 107 1.90 7.66 2.97
C ALA A 107 1.18 8.73 2.13
N GLY A 108 1.68 9.97 2.17
CA GLY A 108 1.09 11.09 1.46
C GLY A 108 1.39 11.12 -0.06
N HIS A 109 2.52 10.52 -0.45
CA HIS A 109 2.97 10.54 -1.85
C HIS A 109 2.89 9.16 -2.53
N THR A 110 2.20 8.19 -1.90
CA THR A 110 1.93 6.88 -2.50
C THR A 110 0.44 6.70 -2.66
N ASP A 111 0.01 6.48 -3.89
CA ASP A 111 -1.34 6.04 -4.20
C ASP A 111 -1.32 4.57 -4.61
N VAL A 112 -2.32 3.82 -4.15
CA VAL A 112 -2.47 2.40 -4.44
C VAL A 112 -3.88 2.13 -4.94
N THR A 113 -3.95 1.64 -6.15
CA THR A 113 -5.19 1.25 -6.79
C THR A 113 -5.23 -0.26 -6.95
N VAL A 114 -6.29 -0.88 -6.46
CA VAL A 114 -6.60 -2.29 -6.74
C VAL A 114 -7.68 -2.28 -7.80
N ASP A 115 -7.42 -2.93 -8.93
CA ASP A 115 -8.40 -2.99 -9.99
C ASP A 115 -9.62 -3.79 -9.52
N PRO A 116 -10.85 -3.36 -9.87
CA PRO A 116 -12.05 -4.09 -9.51
C PRO A 116 -12.06 -5.46 -10.21
N PRO A 117 -12.70 -6.46 -9.61
CA PRO A 117 -12.86 -7.76 -10.23
C PRO A 117 -13.56 -7.65 -11.58
N GLN A 118 -13.21 -8.52 -12.51
CA GLN A 118 -13.75 -8.51 -13.87
C GLN A 118 -15.27 -8.76 -13.82
N PRO A 119 -16.09 -7.94 -14.52
CA PRO A 119 -17.51 -8.16 -14.59
C PRO A 119 -17.81 -9.48 -15.29
N ARG A 120 -18.51 -10.38 -14.60
CA ARG A 120 -19.08 -11.59 -15.16
C ARG A 120 -20.60 -11.47 -15.29
N ASN A 121 -21.17 -12.25 -16.20
CA ASN A 121 -22.63 -12.25 -16.44
C ASN A 121 -23.47 -12.81 -15.28
N ASP A 122 -22.83 -13.21 -14.20
CA ASP A 122 -23.47 -13.80 -13.03
C ASP A 122 -23.72 -12.75 -11.94
N GLU A 123 -24.70 -12.97 -11.08
CA GLU A 123 -25.20 -12.04 -10.07
C GLU A 123 -24.19 -11.57 -8.99
N LYS A 124 -22.97 -12.10 -9.00
CA LYS A 124 -21.89 -11.76 -8.06
C LYS A 124 -20.92 -10.71 -8.61
N ASN A 125 -21.42 -9.74 -9.35
CA ASN A 125 -20.62 -8.63 -9.83
C ASN A 125 -20.00 -7.87 -8.64
N GLY A 126 -18.67 -7.72 -8.67
CA GLY A 126 -17.93 -6.97 -7.67
C GLY A 126 -17.13 -7.80 -6.67
N TYR A 127 -17.19 -9.12 -6.71
CA TYR A 127 -16.42 -10.01 -5.84
C TYR A 127 -15.29 -10.69 -6.61
N PHE A 128 -14.09 -10.69 -6.02
CA PHE A 128 -12.95 -11.46 -6.54
C PHE A 128 -13.24 -12.95 -6.48
N GLN A 129 -12.88 -13.65 -7.54
CA GLN A 129 -13.07 -15.08 -7.65
C GLN A 129 -11.76 -15.85 -7.47
N ASP A 130 -11.88 -17.19 -7.31
CA ASP A 130 -10.74 -18.08 -7.28
C ASP A 130 -10.00 -18.06 -8.62
N ASN A 131 -8.67 -18.05 -8.58
CA ASN A 131 -7.77 -17.96 -9.73
C ASN A 131 -7.97 -16.71 -10.61
N GLU A 132 -8.66 -15.69 -10.16
CA GLU A 132 -8.74 -14.39 -10.82
C GLU A 132 -7.45 -13.59 -10.54
N ASP A 133 -6.89 -12.97 -11.57
CA ASP A 133 -5.72 -12.12 -11.41
C ASP A 133 -6.09 -10.82 -10.68
N VAL A 134 -5.45 -10.61 -9.54
CA VAL A 134 -5.56 -9.37 -8.78
C VAL A 134 -4.48 -8.41 -9.23
N HIS A 135 -4.89 -7.32 -9.88
CA HIS A 135 -4.00 -6.28 -10.36
C HIS A 135 -3.93 -5.15 -9.35
N VAL A 136 -2.70 -4.79 -8.96
CA VAL A 136 -2.45 -3.66 -8.09
C VAL A 136 -1.46 -2.72 -8.74
N THR A 137 -1.84 -1.45 -8.81
CA THR A 137 -1.01 -0.36 -9.34
C THR A 137 -0.58 0.53 -8.19
N VAL A 138 0.72 0.75 -8.09
CA VAL A 138 1.34 1.66 -7.11
C VAL A 138 1.94 2.83 -7.87
N ARG A 139 1.57 4.05 -7.44
CA ARG A 139 2.13 5.32 -7.89
C ARG A 139 2.87 5.95 -6.73
N HIS A 140 4.11 6.33 -6.93
CA HIS A 140 4.88 7.02 -5.90
C HIS A 140 5.63 8.20 -6.50
N THR A 141 5.56 9.35 -5.81
CA THR A 141 6.27 10.56 -6.20
C THR A 141 7.54 10.69 -5.37
N PHE A 142 8.69 10.66 -6.04
CA PHE A 142 10.00 10.85 -5.43
C PHE A 142 10.37 12.31 -5.39
N TYR A 143 10.77 12.80 -4.23
CA TYR A 143 11.32 14.14 -4.08
C TYR A 143 12.73 14.24 -4.69
N LEU A 144 12.94 15.27 -5.47
CA LEU A 144 14.24 15.58 -6.08
C LEU A 144 14.94 16.66 -5.25
N SER A 145 15.81 16.23 -4.34
CA SER A 145 16.50 17.11 -3.38
C SER A 145 17.55 18.04 -4.01
N VAL A 146 17.90 17.85 -5.28
CA VAL A 146 18.90 18.66 -5.98
C VAL A 146 18.18 19.79 -6.74
N PRO A 147 18.25 21.05 -6.28
CA PRO A 147 17.44 22.15 -6.84
C PRO A 147 17.65 22.40 -8.35
N SER A 148 18.87 22.24 -8.83
CA SER A 148 19.17 22.40 -10.26
C SER A 148 18.65 21.25 -11.10
N ALA A 149 18.79 20.03 -10.62
CA ALA A 149 18.23 18.85 -11.28
C ALA A 149 16.69 18.87 -11.22
N ALA A 150 16.11 19.27 -10.10
CA ALA A 150 14.67 19.41 -9.94
C ALA A 150 14.04 20.30 -11.02
N ARG A 151 14.64 21.44 -11.32
CA ARG A 151 14.16 22.33 -12.41
C ARG A 151 14.22 21.67 -13.79
N ILE A 152 15.28 20.92 -14.06
CA ILE A 152 15.45 20.23 -15.35
C ILE A 152 14.45 19.08 -15.45
N PHE A 153 14.35 18.26 -14.42
CA PHE A 153 13.45 17.09 -14.42
C PHE A 153 11.97 17.47 -14.31
N GLY A 154 11.62 18.58 -13.66
CA GLY A 154 10.26 19.10 -13.63
C GLY A 154 9.71 19.54 -15.01
N LEU A 155 10.60 19.74 -16.00
CA LEU A 155 10.21 20.05 -17.38
C LEU A 155 9.95 18.80 -18.24
N PHE A 156 10.28 17.60 -17.74
CA PHE A 156 10.04 16.36 -18.48
C PHE A 156 8.67 15.76 -18.14
N PRO A 157 8.07 14.96 -19.06
CA PRO A 157 6.86 14.20 -18.77
C PRO A 157 7.06 13.31 -17.54
N GLY A 158 6.22 13.47 -16.52
CA GLY A 158 6.33 12.78 -15.23
C GLY A 158 6.96 13.62 -14.11
N GLY A 159 7.41 14.84 -14.40
CA GLY A 159 7.77 15.82 -13.37
C GLY A 159 6.50 16.35 -12.68
N VAL A 160 6.46 16.27 -11.35
CA VAL A 160 5.36 16.77 -10.53
C VAL A 160 5.88 17.89 -9.65
N GLU A 161 5.20 19.04 -9.64
CA GLU A 161 5.47 20.10 -8.68
C GLU A 161 4.86 19.72 -7.34
N LEU A 162 5.69 19.56 -6.32
CA LEU A 162 5.28 19.14 -4.97
C LEU A 162 4.75 20.29 -4.11
N GLY A 163 4.29 21.33 -4.73
CA GLY A 163 3.51 22.48 -4.32
C GLY A 163 3.50 22.87 -2.85
N PHE A 164 4.50 23.57 -2.34
CA PHE A 164 4.40 24.42 -1.16
C PHE A 164 5.17 25.74 -1.33
N GLY A 165 5.18 26.29 -2.53
CA GLY A 165 5.71 27.65 -2.76
C GLY A 165 7.24 27.75 -2.93
N ARG A 166 7.97 26.65 -3.03
CA ARG A 166 9.44 26.60 -3.09
C ARG A 166 10.00 25.83 -4.27
N ASN A 167 9.45 25.88 -5.46
CA ASN A 167 10.05 25.18 -6.62
C ASN A 167 10.53 23.74 -6.31
N GLU A 168 9.74 23.00 -5.55
CA GLU A 168 10.05 21.63 -5.16
C GLU A 168 9.43 20.70 -6.20
N TYR A 169 10.28 19.91 -6.81
CA TYR A 169 9.88 19.01 -7.88
C TYR A 169 10.06 17.55 -7.45
N GLY A 170 9.15 16.73 -7.88
CA GLY A 170 9.22 15.28 -7.76
C GLY A 170 9.18 14.62 -9.12
N THR A 171 9.44 13.35 -9.15
CA THR A 171 9.19 12.48 -10.29
C THR A 171 8.26 11.35 -9.88
N GLU A 172 7.20 11.18 -10.64
CA GLU A 172 6.26 10.09 -10.43
C GLU A 172 6.77 8.82 -11.11
N ILE A 173 6.76 7.72 -10.37
CA ILE A 173 7.00 6.38 -10.90
C ILE A 173 5.76 5.53 -10.62
N VAL A 174 5.33 4.84 -11.66
CA VAL A 174 4.17 3.94 -11.60
C VAL A 174 4.61 2.53 -11.90
N ALA A 175 4.18 1.58 -11.08
CA ALA A 175 4.38 0.17 -11.32
C ALA A 175 3.11 -0.61 -11.02
N SER A 176 2.82 -1.62 -11.85
CA SER A 176 1.71 -2.53 -11.65
C SER A 176 2.22 -3.95 -11.52
N TYR A 177 1.53 -4.73 -10.73
CA TYR A 177 1.80 -6.16 -10.58
C TYR A 177 0.49 -6.93 -10.51
N ALA A 178 0.51 -8.17 -11.00
CA ALA A 178 -0.65 -9.06 -11.01
C ALA A 178 -0.26 -10.41 -10.40
N LEU A 179 -1.11 -10.94 -9.56
CA LEU A 179 -0.97 -12.29 -9.00
C LEU A 179 -2.34 -12.98 -8.97
N PRO A 180 -2.39 -14.30 -9.22
CA PRO A 180 -3.63 -15.04 -9.11
C PRO A 180 -4.11 -15.08 -7.67
N ASN A 181 -5.42 -14.95 -7.48
CA ASN A 181 -6.08 -15.04 -6.19
C ASN A 181 -6.30 -16.52 -5.84
N GLU A 182 -5.40 -17.10 -5.08
CA GLU A 182 -5.48 -18.51 -4.65
C GLU A 182 -6.27 -18.69 -3.34
N GLY A 183 -6.74 -17.61 -2.73
CA GLY A 183 -7.30 -17.62 -1.38
C GLY A 183 -8.81 -17.69 -1.30
N VAL A 184 -9.52 -17.60 -2.40
CA VAL A 184 -10.98 -17.70 -2.45
C VAL A 184 -11.36 -19.18 -2.41
N GLN A 185 -11.48 -19.75 -1.21
CA GLN A 185 -12.22 -20.99 -1.07
C GLN A 185 -13.71 -20.64 -0.99
N ASP A 186 -14.48 -21.12 -1.96
CA ASP A 186 -15.90 -21.29 -1.73
C ASP A 186 -16.04 -22.09 -0.43
N TYR A 187 -16.88 -21.57 0.48
CA TYR A 187 -17.23 -22.31 1.68
C TYR A 187 -17.85 -23.62 1.21
N VAL A 188 -17.07 -24.67 1.23
CA VAL A 188 -17.63 -25.99 1.40
C VAL A 188 -18.17 -25.95 2.82
N ASP A 189 -19.48 -25.90 3.00
CA ASP A 189 -20.11 -26.24 4.26
C ASP A 189 -19.47 -27.55 4.68
N ILE A 190 -18.54 -27.46 5.64
CA ILE A 190 -18.06 -28.67 6.29
C ILE A 190 -19.29 -29.16 7.02
N GLU A 191 -20.03 -30.07 6.39
CA GLU A 191 -21.03 -30.85 7.07
C GLU A 191 -20.30 -31.41 8.28
N VAL A 192 -20.64 -30.87 9.44
CA VAL A 192 -20.16 -31.38 10.74
C VAL A 192 -20.49 -32.85 10.71
N PHE A 193 -19.48 -33.67 10.53
CA PHE A 193 -19.66 -35.13 10.64
C PHE A 193 -20.40 -35.39 11.95
N PRO A 194 -21.58 -35.98 11.91
CA PRO A 194 -22.32 -36.29 13.12
C PRO A 194 -21.43 -37.16 14.02
N GLN A 195 -21.12 -36.64 15.21
CA GLN A 195 -20.34 -37.35 16.20
C GLN A 195 -21.14 -38.47 16.89
N ASP A 196 -22.03 -39.11 16.18
CA ASP A 196 -22.86 -40.20 16.73
C ASP A 196 -22.72 -41.44 15.88
N ALA A 197 -21.61 -42.14 16.08
CA ALA A 197 -21.53 -43.57 15.85
C ALA A 197 -20.82 -44.19 17.05
N LYS A 198 -21.59 -44.42 18.11
CA LYS A 198 -21.27 -45.43 19.12
C LYS A 198 -21.81 -46.78 18.68
#